data_cdb40f9f5ae11ec03e50c51154af9062
#
_entry.id   cdb40f9f5ae11ec03e50c51154af9062
#
_cell.length_a   1.000
_cell.length_b   1.000
_cell.length_c   1.000
_cell.angle_alpha   90.00
_cell.angle_beta   90.00
_cell.angle_gamma   90.00
#
_symmetry.space_group_name_H-M   'P 1'
#
loop_
_entity.id
_entity.type
_entity.pdbx_description
1 polymer ?
#
loop_
_entity_poly.entity_id
_entity_poly.type
_entity_poly.pdbx_seq_one_letter_code
_entity_poly.pdbx_strand_id
1 'polypeptide(L)'
;LCGETVGEKIMMIAIIVVAVLVLILLFSAINILKEYERGVIFLLGRFWKVKGPGLIIVMPIVQQLVRVQLRTVVMDVPTQDVISKDNVSVRVNAVIYFKVVDPERAIIQVEDYFEATSQLAQTTLRSVLGQHDLDEMLSERDKLNKHIQEILDSETDAWGIKVTIVEIKKIDLDESMIRAIARQAEAERERRAKVINAEGEFQAAQRLQEAAKILAEQPNSMQLRYMQTLMDLASDKTSTIVFPMPIDIFQSLKEKLLK
;
A
#
# COMPACT_ATOMS: atom_id res chain seq x y z
N LEU A 1 46.32 -53.06 -52.54
CA LEU A 1 45.27 -52.24 -53.11
C LEU A 1 44.01 -52.21 -52.24
N CYS A 2 43.88 -52.99 -51.15
CA CYS A 2 42.65 -53.00 -50.29
C CYS A 2 42.81 -52.20 -48.99
N GLY A 3 44.03 -51.78 -48.64
CA GLY A 3 44.25 -50.97 -47.38
C GLY A 3 44.13 -49.48 -47.52
N GLU A 4 44.33 -48.91 -48.69
CA GLU A 4 44.28 -47.48 -48.96
C GLU A 4 42.82 -46.96 -48.96
N THR A 5 41.86 -47.75 -49.45
CA THR A 5 40.45 -47.36 -49.49
C THR A 5 39.74 -47.30 -48.07
N VAL A 6 40.26 -48.10 -47.12
CA VAL A 6 39.73 -48.10 -45.73
C VAL A 6 40.24 -46.87 -44.96
N GLY A 7 41.54 -46.52 -45.17
CA GLY A 7 42.11 -45.32 -44.55
C GLY A 7 41.45 -44.01 -45.04
N GLU A 8 41.17 -43.90 -46.35
CA GLU A 8 40.48 -42.77 -46.95
C GLU A 8 39.04 -42.64 -46.42
N LYS A 9 38.33 -43.76 -46.27
CA LYS A 9 36.91 -43.73 -45.69
C LYS A 9 36.96 -43.34 -44.23
N ILE A 10 37.89 -43.79 -43.42
CA ILE A 10 38.00 -43.37 -42.00
C ILE A 10 38.38 -41.93 -41.93
N MET A 11 39.23 -41.40 -42.76
CA MET A 11 39.60 -39.99 -42.81
C MET A 11 38.42 -39.11 -43.25
N MET A 12 37.62 -39.52 -44.25
CA MET A 12 36.39 -38.83 -44.65
C MET A 12 35.38 -38.80 -43.52
N ILE A 13 35.16 -39.90 -42.82
CA ILE A 13 34.24 -39.97 -41.69
C ILE A 13 34.70 -39.02 -40.57
N ALA A 14 35.98 -39.01 -40.25
CA ALA A 14 36.56 -38.10 -39.25
C ALA A 14 36.38 -36.63 -39.63
N ILE A 15 36.58 -36.27 -40.91
CA ILE A 15 36.35 -34.89 -41.40
C ILE A 15 34.87 -34.52 -41.30
N ILE A 16 33.98 -35.43 -41.66
CA ILE A 16 32.51 -35.18 -41.54
C ILE A 16 32.13 -34.98 -40.09
N VAL A 17 32.61 -35.81 -39.17
CA VAL A 17 32.32 -35.68 -37.73
C VAL A 17 32.84 -34.34 -37.17
N VAL A 18 34.05 -33.93 -37.52
CA VAL A 18 34.62 -32.64 -37.13
C VAL A 18 33.80 -31.48 -37.72
N ALA A 19 33.41 -31.56 -38.99
CA ALA A 19 32.60 -30.55 -39.65
C ALA A 19 31.24 -30.41 -38.99
N VAL A 20 30.58 -31.50 -38.63
CA VAL A 20 29.31 -31.50 -37.91
C VAL A 20 29.46 -30.89 -36.51
N LEU A 21 30.54 -31.24 -35.80
CA LEU A 21 30.81 -30.71 -34.45
C LEU A 21 31.07 -29.19 -34.49
N VAL A 22 31.84 -28.70 -35.48
CA VAL A 22 32.07 -27.26 -35.70
C VAL A 22 30.76 -26.56 -36.04
N LEU A 23 29.92 -27.17 -36.85
CA LEU A 23 28.60 -26.60 -37.21
C LEU A 23 27.67 -26.51 -36.00
N ILE A 24 27.64 -27.51 -35.13
CA ILE A 24 26.90 -27.50 -33.87
C ILE A 24 27.40 -26.38 -32.95
N LEU A 25 28.73 -26.23 -32.82
CA LEU A 25 29.32 -25.14 -32.03
C LEU A 25 29.00 -23.76 -32.58
N LEU A 26 28.99 -23.57 -33.89
CA LEU A 26 28.60 -22.32 -34.54
C LEU A 26 27.12 -21.98 -34.26
N PHE A 27 26.22 -22.96 -34.39
CA PHE A 27 24.82 -22.72 -34.06
C PHE A 27 24.60 -22.42 -32.57
N SER A 28 25.31 -23.09 -31.66
CA SER A 28 25.27 -22.85 -30.22
C SER A 28 25.87 -21.51 -29.82
N ALA A 29 26.76 -20.93 -30.62
CA ALA A 29 27.38 -19.64 -30.37
C ALA A 29 26.43 -18.47 -30.65
N ILE A 30 25.38 -18.68 -31.44
CA ILE A 30 24.42 -17.64 -31.80
C ILE A 30 23.37 -17.51 -30.66
N ASN A 31 23.36 -16.36 -30.00
CA ASN A 31 22.38 -16.03 -28.97
C ASN A 31 21.66 -14.75 -29.35
N ILE A 32 20.35 -14.74 -29.19
CA ILE A 32 19.51 -13.56 -29.43
C ILE A 32 19.02 -13.06 -28.07
N LEU A 33 19.33 -11.80 -27.75
CA LEU A 33 18.81 -11.10 -26.57
C LEU A 33 17.66 -10.21 -26.97
N LYS A 34 16.61 -10.22 -26.14
CA LYS A 34 15.46 -9.33 -26.28
C LYS A 34 15.84 -7.91 -25.86
N GLU A 35 15.04 -6.94 -26.26
CA GLU A 35 15.33 -5.51 -25.99
C GLU A 35 15.41 -5.21 -24.48
N TYR A 36 14.62 -5.89 -23.68
CA TYR A 36 14.62 -5.76 -22.22
C TYR A 36 15.62 -6.67 -21.49
N GLU A 37 16.47 -7.39 -22.22
CA GLU A 37 17.51 -8.26 -21.68
C GLU A 37 18.89 -7.66 -21.94
N ARG A 38 19.80 -7.85 -21.00
CA ARG A 38 21.22 -7.59 -21.16
C ARG A 38 22.00 -8.87 -20.90
N GLY A 39 23.01 -9.08 -21.71
CA GLY A 39 23.89 -10.22 -21.55
C GLY A 39 25.21 -9.82 -20.87
N VAL A 40 25.41 -10.31 -19.66
CA VAL A 40 26.69 -10.20 -18.97
C VAL A 40 27.58 -11.37 -19.44
N ILE A 41 28.70 -11.06 -20.08
CA ILE A 41 29.58 -12.06 -20.64
C ILE A 41 30.82 -12.17 -19.76
N PHE A 42 31.09 -13.42 -19.33
CA PHE A 42 32.30 -13.80 -18.64
C PHE A 42 33.22 -14.55 -19.61
N LEU A 43 34.48 -14.19 -19.65
CA LEU A 43 35.53 -14.86 -20.41
C LEU A 43 36.45 -15.62 -19.45
N LEU A 44 36.45 -16.95 -19.50
CA LEU A 44 37.24 -17.81 -18.60
C LEU A 44 37.03 -17.43 -17.11
N GLY A 45 35.78 -17.14 -16.72
CA GLY A 45 35.45 -16.74 -15.34
C GLY A 45 35.70 -15.26 -15.00
N ARG A 46 36.31 -14.48 -15.90
CA ARG A 46 36.47 -13.03 -15.71
C ARG A 46 35.36 -12.24 -16.41
N PHE A 47 34.83 -11.23 -15.76
CA PHE A 47 33.96 -10.28 -16.42
C PHE A 47 34.66 -9.65 -17.64
N TRP A 48 33.99 -9.66 -18.77
CA TRP A 48 34.50 -9.06 -20.00
C TRP A 48 33.70 -7.80 -20.38
N LYS A 49 32.40 -7.93 -20.62
CA LYS A 49 31.52 -6.81 -20.96
C LYS A 49 30.06 -7.16 -20.90
N VAL A 50 29.21 -6.13 -20.81
CA VAL A 50 27.77 -6.22 -20.98
C VAL A 50 27.42 -6.00 -22.45
N LYS A 51 26.63 -6.88 -23.04
CA LYS A 51 26.08 -6.78 -24.40
C LYS A 51 24.62 -6.31 -24.37
N GLY A 52 24.30 -5.42 -25.30
CA GLY A 52 22.94 -4.96 -25.55
C GLY A 52 22.04 -5.99 -26.25
N PRO A 53 20.80 -5.60 -26.59
CA PRO A 53 19.87 -6.46 -27.31
C PRO A 53 20.34 -6.73 -28.74
N GLY A 54 19.78 -7.80 -29.31
CA GLY A 54 20.09 -8.22 -30.68
C GLY A 54 20.89 -9.52 -30.75
N LEU A 55 21.49 -9.76 -31.89
CA LEU A 55 22.25 -10.95 -32.16
C LEU A 55 23.66 -10.82 -31.56
N ILE A 56 24.01 -11.74 -30.68
CA ILE A 56 25.35 -11.85 -30.09
C ILE A 56 25.94 -13.21 -30.33
N ILE A 57 27.26 -13.21 -30.59
CA ILE A 57 28.03 -14.42 -30.76
C ILE A 57 28.81 -14.64 -29.45
N VAL A 58 28.59 -15.80 -28.84
CA VAL A 58 29.20 -16.23 -27.57
C VAL A 58 29.80 -17.60 -27.79
N MET A 59 31.10 -17.76 -27.55
CA MET A 59 31.75 -19.05 -27.67
C MET A 59 31.39 -19.94 -26.46
N PRO A 60 30.64 -21.05 -26.66
CA PRO A 60 30.04 -21.80 -25.55
C PRO A 60 31.02 -22.48 -24.58
N ILE A 61 32.28 -22.65 -24.96
CA ILE A 61 33.32 -23.31 -24.12
C ILE A 61 34.11 -22.26 -23.30
N VAL A 62 34.33 -21.08 -23.87
CA VAL A 62 35.24 -20.07 -23.32
C VAL A 62 34.48 -18.92 -22.66
N GLN A 63 33.26 -18.69 -23.11
CA GLN A 63 32.43 -17.59 -22.66
C GLN A 63 31.13 -18.10 -22.01
N GLN A 64 30.80 -17.52 -20.88
CA GLN A 64 29.53 -17.75 -20.22
C GLN A 64 28.65 -16.49 -20.34
N LEU A 65 27.40 -16.69 -20.73
CA LEU A 65 26.41 -15.64 -20.86
C LEU A 65 25.38 -15.74 -19.74
N VAL A 66 25.29 -14.70 -18.90
CA VAL A 66 24.22 -14.54 -17.91
C VAL A 66 23.25 -13.49 -18.42
N ARG A 67 21.96 -13.85 -18.51
CA ARG A 67 20.91 -12.94 -18.97
C ARG A 67 20.29 -12.24 -17.79
N VAL A 68 20.21 -10.92 -17.83
CA VAL A 68 19.61 -10.07 -16.82
C VAL A 68 18.47 -9.29 -17.44
N GLN A 69 17.30 -9.29 -16.79
CA GLN A 69 16.14 -8.52 -17.23
C GLN A 69 16.18 -7.12 -16.61
N LEU A 70 15.88 -6.09 -17.45
CA LEU A 70 15.83 -4.69 -17.02
C LEU A 70 14.43 -4.19 -16.68
N ARG A 71 13.43 -5.01 -16.93
CA ARG A 71 12.03 -4.65 -16.59
C ARG A 71 11.85 -4.58 -15.09
N THR A 72 10.90 -3.74 -14.68
CA THR A 72 10.47 -3.72 -13.28
C THR A 72 9.88 -5.08 -12.91
N VAL A 73 10.42 -5.66 -11.88
CA VAL A 73 9.97 -6.92 -11.29
C VAL A 73 9.20 -6.59 -10.03
N VAL A 74 8.11 -7.32 -9.82
CA VAL A 74 7.31 -7.25 -8.59
C VAL A 74 7.72 -8.41 -7.70
N MET A 75 8.07 -8.10 -6.47
CA MET A 75 8.47 -9.08 -5.47
C MET A 75 7.57 -8.97 -4.25
N ASP A 76 6.93 -10.06 -3.90
CA ASP A 76 6.21 -10.18 -2.64
C ASP A 76 7.18 -10.47 -1.49
N VAL A 77 7.17 -9.60 -0.48
CA VAL A 77 7.91 -9.83 0.76
C VAL A 77 7.03 -10.68 1.68
N PRO A 78 7.53 -11.83 2.15
CA PRO A 78 6.77 -12.71 3.03
C PRO A 78 6.40 -11.99 4.33
N THR A 79 5.31 -12.45 4.94
CA THR A 79 4.80 -11.90 6.19
C THR A 79 5.87 -11.91 7.28
N GLN A 80 6.06 -10.75 7.92
CA GLN A 80 6.98 -10.55 9.04
C GLN A 80 6.21 -10.26 10.31
N ASP A 81 6.57 -10.94 11.39
CA ASP A 81 6.12 -10.60 12.74
C ASP A 81 6.99 -9.46 13.28
N VAL A 82 6.36 -8.34 13.61
CA VAL A 82 7.02 -7.14 14.10
C VAL A 82 6.34 -6.69 15.39
N ILE A 83 7.13 -6.21 16.35
CA ILE A 83 6.62 -5.55 17.54
C ILE A 83 6.77 -4.05 17.30
N SER A 84 5.66 -3.32 17.33
CA SER A 84 5.64 -1.87 17.21
C SER A 84 6.25 -1.19 18.45
N LYS A 85 6.52 0.10 18.34
CA LYS A 85 7.09 0.88 19.44
C LYS A 85 6.18 0.92 20.68
N ASP A 86 4.87 0.86 20.50
CA ASP A 86 3.85 0.75 21.56
C ASP A 86 3.62 -0.68 22.07
N ASN A 87 4.57 -1.60 21.74
CA ASN A 87 4.62 -2.99 22.20
C ASN A 87 3.45 -3.86 21.74
N VAL A 88 2.91 -3.58 20.56
CA VAL A 88 1.88 -4.38 19.90
C VAL A 88 2.52 -5.29 18.86
N SER A 89 2.20 -6.59 18.90
CA SER A 89 2.64 -7.53 17.87
C SER A 89 1.73 -7.45 16.65
N VAL A 90 2.35 -7.20 15.49
CA VAL A 90 1.68 -7.05 14.19
C VAL A 90 2.34 -7.95 13.16
N ARG A 91 1.55 -8.48 12.24
CA ARG A 91 2.03 -9.21 11.06
C ARG A 91 1.89 -8.34 9.83
N VAL A 92 3.01 -8.08 9.16
CA VAL A 92 3.05 -7.17 8.03
C VAL A 92 3.64 -7.87 6.83
N ASN A 93 3.02 -7.69 5.66
CA ASN A 93 3.57 -8.05 4.37
C ASN A 93 3.62 -6.83 3.46
N ALA A 94 4.55 -6.86 2.49
CA ALA A 94 4.78 -5.77 1.57
C ALA A 94 5.04 -6.28 0.15
N VAL A 95 4.95 -5.37 -0.80
CA VAL A 95 5.35 -5.58 -2.20
C VAL A 95 6.40 -4.56 -2.55
N ILE A 96 7.42 -5.02 -3.26
CA ILE A 96 8.51 -4.18 -3.74
C ILE A 96 8.54 -4.24 -5.27
N TYR A 97 8.60 -3.07 -5.88
CA TYR A 97 8.83 -2.90 -7.31
C TYR A 97 10.26 -2.44 -7.51
N PHE A 98 11.07 -3.27 -8.11
CA PHE A 98 12.45 -2.94 -8.38
C PHE A 98 12.84 -3.29 -9.81
N LYS A 99 13.92 -2.69 -10.29
CA LYS A 99 14.52 -3.00 -11.60
C LYS A 99 16.03 -2.99 -11.51
N VAL A 100 16.68 -3.78 -12.33
CA VAL A 100 18.12 -3.74 -12.48
C VAL A 100 18.50 -2.57 -13.40
N VAL A 101 19.37 -1.68 -12.92
CA VAL A 101 19.92 -0.55 -13.67
C VAL A 101 21.29 -0.91 -14.22
N ASP A 102 22.13 -1.53 -13.38
CA ASP A 102 23.47 -1.98 -13.75
C ASP A 102 23.56 -3.50 -13.67
N PRO A 103 23.44 -4.21 -14.82
CA PRO A 103 23.51 -5.66 -14.87
C PRO A 103 24.86 -6.24 -14.44
N GLU A 104 25.95 -5.47 -14.59
CA GLU A 104 27.29 -5.89 -14.17
C GLU A 104 27.34 -6.02 -12.65
N ARG A 105 26.95 -4.96 -11.93
CA ARG A 105 26.95 -4.98 -10.47
C ARG A 105 25.98 -6.02 -9.90
N ALA A 106 24.82 -6.16 -10.52
CA ALA A 106 23.81 -7.11 -10.06
C ALA A 106 24.26 -8.58 -10.08
N ILE A 107 25.22 -8.93 -10.95
CA ILE A 107 25.73 -10.31 -11.07
C ILE A 107 27.09 -10.49 -10.36
N ILE A 108 27.91 -9.43 -10.25
CA ILE A 108 29.25 -9.54 -9.67
C ILE A 108 29.22 -9.31 -8.16
N GLN A 109 28.38 -8.36 -7.67
CA GLN A 109 28.38 -7.97 -6.27
C GLN A 109 27.53 -8.91 -5.40
N VAL A 110 26.54 -9.58 -5.97
CA VAL A 110 25.59 -10.43 -5.25
C VAL A 110 25.39 -11.72 -6.03
N GLU A 111 25.32 -12.85 -5.32
CA GLU A 111 25.11 -14.17 -5.93
C GLU A 111 23.69 -14.28 -6.53
N ASP A 112 22.68 -13.93 -5.75
CA ASP A 112 21.29 -13.82 -6.18
C ASP A 112 20.71 -12.49 -5.69
N TYR A 113 20.61 -11.55 -6.62
CA TYR A 113 20.08 -10.21 -6.32
C TYR A 113 18.60 -10.21 -5.92
N PHE A 114 17.83 -11.21 -6.36
CA PHE A 114 16.42 -11.34 -6.00
C PHE A 114 16.28 -11.74 -4.53
N GLU A 115 16.98 -12.81 -4.13
CA GLU A 115 16.98 -13.30 -2.76
C GLU A 115 17.58 -12.26 -1.79
N ALA A 116 18.70 -11.64 -2.16
CA ALA A 116 19.36 -10.62 -1.36
C ALA A 116 18.44 -9.40 -1.13
N THR A 117 17.75 -8.93 -2.18
CA THR A 117 16.78 -7.83 -2.05
C THR A 117 15.60 -8.24 -1.16
N SER A 118 15.13 -9.49 -1.25
CA SER A 118 14.07 -10.01 -0.40
C SER A 118 14.48 -10.02 1.08
N GLN A 119 15.65 -10.51 1.40
CA GLN A 119 16.18 -10.56 2.76
C GLN A 119 16.40 -9.16 3.33
N LEU A 120 16.97 -8.26 2.54
CA LEU A 120 17.15 -6.86 2.93
C LEU A 120 15.79 -6.19 3.22
N ALA A 121 14.82 -6.42 2.36
CA ALA A 121 13.48 -5.89 2.53
C ALA A 121 12.81 -6.35 3.83
N GLN A 122 12.91 -7.65 4.15
CA GLN A 122 12.38 -8.21 5.38
C GLN A 122 13.00 -7.58 6.62
N THR A 123 14.32 -7.41 6.63
CA THR A 123 15.04 -6.80 7.76
C THR A 123 14.75 -5.32 7.89
N THR A 124 14.68 -4.59 6.79
CA THR A 124 14.35 -3.16 6.77
C THR A 124 12.92 -2.91 7.21
N LEU A 125 11.94 -3.70 6.71
CA LEU A 125 10.55 -3.65 7.18
C LEU A 125 10.46 -3.81 8.68
N ARG A 126 11.10 -4.85 9.24
CA ARG A 126 11.11 -5.11 10.69
C ARG A 126 11.73 -3.94 11.46
N SER A 127 12.84 -3.40 10.99
CA SER A 127 13.56 -2.30 11.63
C SER A 127 12.75 -1.01 11.63
N VAL A 128 12.19 -0.62 10.48
CA VAL A 128 11.43 0.63 10.34
C VAL A 128 10.11 0.55 11.11
N LEU A 129 9.34 -0.53 10.91
CA LEU A 129 8.05 -0.68 11.59
C LEU A 129 8.20 -0.79 13.11
N GLY A 130 9.28 -1.40 13.61
CA GLY A 130 9.57 -1.46 15.06
C GLY A 130 9.86 -0.11 15.71
N GLN A 131 10.12 0.94 14.93
CA GLN A 131 10.37 2.31 15.43
C GLN A 131 9.11 3.19 15.47
N HIS A 132 8.02 2.74 14.85
CA HIS A 132 6.76 3.47 14.74
C HIS A 132 5.64 2.87 15.61
N ASP A 133 4.73 3.74 16.05
CA ASP A 133 3.55 3.32 16.77
C ASP A 133 2.51 2.70 15.81
N LEU A 134 1.63 1.86 16.34
CA LEU A 134 0.61 1.19 15.51
C LEU A 134 -0.30 2.20 14.78
N ASP A 135 -0.65 3.29 15.46
CA ASP A 135 -1.52 4.32 14.87
C ASP A 135 -0.86 5.03 13.67
N GLU A 136 0.45 5.27 13.74
CA GLU A 136 1.24 5.79 12.60
C GLU A 136 1.28 4.81 11.44
N MET A 137 1.45 3.50 11.74
CA MET A 137 1.46 2.45 10.70
C MET A 137 0.13 2.34 9.97
N LEU A 138 -0.98 2.67 10.61
CA LEU A 138 -2.31 2.60 10.01
C LEU A 138 -2.70 3.90 9.29
N SER A 139 -2.32 5.05 9.83
CA SER A 139 -2.74 6.38 9.35
C SER A 139 -1.76 7.02 8.35
N GLU A 140 -0.45 6.78 8.48
CA GLU A 140 0.62 7.43 7.71
C GLU A 140 1.40 6.47 6.81
N ARG A 141 0.72 5.50 6.21
CA ARG A 141 1.33 4.46 5.35
C ARG A 141 2.23 5.03 4.26
N ASP A 142 1.83 6.13 3.64
CA ASP A 142 2.57 6.74 2.53
C ASP A 142 3.95 7.25 2.98
N LYS A 143 4.05 7.78 4.20
CA LYS A 143 5.34 8.21 4.76
C LYS A 143 6.25 7.01 5.05
N LEU A 144 5.67 5.95 5.63
CA LEU A 144 6.40 4.71 5.91
C LEU A 144 6.89 4.05 4.63
N ASN A 145 6.02 3.94 3.61
CA ASN A 145 6.37 3.38 2.32
C ASN A 145 7.55 4.12 1.68
N LYS A 146 7.55 5.47 1.71
CA LYS A 146 8.65 6.29 1.21
C LYS A 146 9.93 6.09 2.02
N HIS A 147 9.83 6.07 3.33
CA HIS A 147 11.00 5.90 4.19
C HIS A 147 11.66 4.53 3.98
N ILE A 148 10.86 3.47 3.88
CA ILE A 148 11.35 2.13 3.57
C ILE A 148 11.97 2.10 2.17
N GLN A 149 11.33 2.73 1.18
CA GLN A 149 11.84 2.83 -0.18
C GLN A 149 13.21 3.52 -0.23
N GLU A 150 13.38 4.65 0.45
CA GLU A 150 14.63 5.42 0.49
C GLU A 150 15.78 4.59 1.09
N ILE A 151 15.52 3.88 2.17
CA ILE A 151 16.52 2.99 2.79
C ILE A 151 16.88 1.86 1.84
N LEU A 152 15.89 1.17 1.27
CA LEU A 152 16.14 0.06 0.36
C LEU A 152 16.85 0.50 -0.91
N ASP A 153 16.46 1.64 -1.50
CA ASP A 153 17.10 2.18 -2.71
C ASP A 153 18.57 2.52 -2.44
N SER A 154 18.87 3.11 -1.28
CA SER A 154 20.25 3.42 -0.86
C SER A 154 21.12 2.16 -0.68
N GLU A 155 20.59 1.13 -0.05
CA GLU A 155 21.33 -0.11 0.21
C GLU A 155 21.51 -0.96 -1.06
N THR A 156 20.51 -0.97 -1.95
CA THR A 156 20.55 -1.76 -3.19
C THR A 156 21.29 -1.06 -4.33
N ASP A 157 21.61 0.23 -4.22
CA ASP A 157 22.36 0.97 -5.25
C ASP A 157 23.77 0.37 -5.47
N ALA A 158 24.40 -0.13 -4.40
CA ALA A 158 25.69 -0.84 -4.49
C ALA A 158 25.61 -2.06 -5.41
N TRP A 159 24.46 -2.71 -5.50
CA TRP A 159 24.22 -3.89 -6.35
C TRP A 159 23.69 -3.51 -7.75
N GLY A 160 23.56 -2.22 -8.05
CA GLY A 160 23.03 -1.73 -9.33
C GLY A 160 21.53 -2.00 -9.52
N ILE A 161 20.79 -2.09 -8.42
CA ILE A 161 19.33 -2.29 -8.38
C ILE A 161 18.69 -1.00 -7.92
N LYS A 162 17.59 -0.64 -8.57
CA LYS A 162 16.79 0.52 -8.18
C LYS A 162 15.43 0.09 -7.68
N VAL A 163 15.13 0.40 -6.43
CA VAL A 163 13.81 0.22 -5.83
C VAL A 163 12.94 1.41 -6.20
N THR A 164 11.87 1.14 -6.95
CA THR A 164 11.00 2.20 -7.48
C THR A 164 9.87 2.51 -6.52
N ILE A 165 9.21 1.49 -5.99
CA ILE A 165 8.05 1.62 -5.10
C ILE A 165 8.12 0.50 -4.06
N VAL A 166 7.75 0.84 -2.85
CA VAL A 166 7.48 -0.11 -1.77
C VAL A 166 6.08 0.16 -1.25
N GLU A 167 5.29 -0.89 -1.11
CA GLU A 167 3.92 -0.78 -0.61
C GLU A 167 3.64 -1.83 0.46
N ILE A 168 3.20 -1.39 1.63
CA ILE A 168 2.69 -2.26 2.67
C ILE A 168 1.30 -2.73 2.26
N LYS A 169 1.15 -4.05 2.01
CA LYS A 169 -0.13 -4.65 1.60
C LYS A 169 -1.14 -4.69 2.74
N LYS A 170 -0.76 -5.36 3.81
CA LYS A 170 -1.66 -5.68 4.92
C LYS A 170 -0.91 -5.63 6.24
N ILE A 171 -1.59 -5.11 7.25
CA ILE A 171 -1.16 -5.15 8.64
C ILE A 171 -2.21 -5.98 9.38
N ASP A 172 -1.85 -7.19 9.77
CA ASP A 172 -2.72 -8.10 10.52
C ASP A 172 -2.43 -7.96 12.01
N LEU A 173 -3.48 -7.69 12.76
CA LEU A 173 -3.46 -7.57 14.21
C LEU A 173 -4.05 -8.81 14.85
N ASP A 174 -3.69 -9.07 16.10
CA ASP A 174 -4.33 -10.11 16.88
C ASP A 174 -5.81 -9.75 17.18
N GLU A 175 -6.69 -10.76 17.20
CA GLU A 175 -8.13 -10.54 17.43
C GLU A 175 -8.44 -9.82 18.74
N SER A 176 -7.65 -10.06 19.78
CA SER A 176 -7.81 -9.39 21.07
C SER A 176 -7.58 -7.87 20.94
N MET A 177 -6.58 -7.48 20.15
CA MET A 177 -6.24 -6.08 19.88
C MET A 177 -7.29 -5.42 18.97
N ILE A 178 -7.76 -6.12 17.93
CA ILE A 178 -8.85 -5.62 17.08
C ILE A 178 -10.08 -5.27 17.92
N ARG A 179 -10.45 -6.15 18.87
CA ARG A 179 -11.57 -5.90 19.80
C ARG A 179 -11.30 -4.73 20.76
N ALA A 180 -10.06 -4.55 21.20
CA ALA A 180 -9.68 -3.43 22.06
C ALA A 180 -9.77 -2.09 21.31
N ILE A 181 -9.21 -2.01 20.10
CA ILE A 181 -9.27 -0.83 19.23
C ILE A 181 -10.74 -0.50 18.86
N ALA A 182 -11.55 -1.51 18.55
CA ALA A 182 -12.96 -1.30 18.23
C ALA A 182 -13.72 -0.66 19.43
N ARG A 183 -13.50 -1.15 20.65
CA ARG A 183 -14.11 -0.55 21.87
C ARG A 183 -13.62 0.87 22.12
N GLN A 184 -12.33 1.14 21.92
CA GLN A 184 -11.78 2.48 22.06
C GLN A 184 -12.38 3.43 21.02
N ALA A 185 -12.48 3.00 19.75
CA ALA A 185 -13.08 3.79 18.69
C ALA A 185 -14.58 4.06 18.94
N GLU A 186 -15.32 3.09 19.48
CA GLU A 186 -16.72 3.25 19.85
C GLU A 186 -16.88 4.28 20.99
N ALA A 187 -16.07 4.16 22.04
CA ALA A 187 -16.09 5.11 23.16
C ALA A 187 -15.74 6.54 22.72
N GLU A 188 -14.76 6.68 21.83
CA GLU A 188 -14.39 8.01 21.29
C GLU A 188 -15.50 8.58 20.39
N ARG A 189 -16.15 7.76 19.57
CA ARG A 189 -17.33 8.19 18.78
C ARG A 189 -18.48 8.62 19.68
N GLU A 190 -18.75 7.86 20.74
CA GLU A 190 -19.80 8.21 21.71
C GLU A 190 -19.46 9.52 22.43
N ARG A 191 -18.21 9.71 22.85
CA ARG A 191 -17.73 10.96 23.45
C ARG A 191 -17.93 12.14 22.50
N ARG A 192 -17.52 12.00 21.23
CA ARG A 192 -17.70 13.06 20.21
C ARG A 192 -19.16 13.33 19.94
N ALA A 193 -20.00 12.31 19.85
CA ALA A 193 -21.45 12.47 19.67
C ALA A 193 -22.08 13.27 20.83
N LYS A 194 -21.69 12.95 22.08
CA LYS A 194 -22.17 13.70 23.27
C LYS A 194 -21.74 15.17 23.23
N VAL A 195 -20.51 15.47 22.83
CA VAL A 195 -20.03 16.86 22.70
C VAL A 195 -20.78 17.61 21.60
N ILE A 196 -20.97 16.98 20.43
CA ILE A 196 -21.70 17.59 19.30
C ILE A 196 -23.15 17.84 19.67
N ASN A 197 -23.82 16.89 20.36
CA ASN A 197 -25.20 17.06 20.83
C ASN A 197 -25.29 18.20 21.83
N ALA A 198 -24.41 18.23 22.84
CA ALA A 198 -24.40 19.30 23.83
C ALA A 198 -24.14 20.68 23.21
N GLU A 199 -23.23 20.78 22.27
CA GLU A 199 -22.98 22.02 21.51
C GLU A 199 -24.19 22.41 20.66
N GLY A 200 -24.83 21.43 20.00
CA GLY A 200 -26.07 21.64 19.25
C GLY A 200 -27.22 22.13 20.13
N GLU A 201 -27.39 21.54 21.31
CA GLU A 201 -28.38 21.98 22.29
C GLU A 201 -28.10 23.39 22.79
N PHE A 202 -26.83 23.71 23.07
CA PHE A 202 -26.43 25.05 23.49
C PHE A 202 -26.74 26.11 22.42
N GLN A 203 -26.36 25.82 21.17
CA GLN A 203 -26.61 26.71 20.03
C GLN A 203 -28.13 26.85 19.78
N ALA A 204 -28.88 25.76 19.88
CA ALA A 204 -30.33 25.78 19.75
C ALA A 204 -31.00 26.62 20.86
N ALA A 205 -30.59 26.43 22.14
CA ALA A 205 -31.08 27.20 23.27
C ALA A 205 -30.75 28.69 23.11
N GLN A 206 -29.57 29.05 22.68
CA GLN A 206 -29.20 30.44 22.42
C GLN A 206 -30.08 31.06 21.32
N ARG A 207 -30.31 30.37 20.22
CA ARG A 207 -31.18 30.81 19.13
C ARG A 207 -32.65 30.94 19.57
N LEU A 208 -33.12 30.02 20.38
CA LEU A 208 -34.48 30.10 20.98
C LEU A 208 -34.61 31.29 21.92
N GLN A 209 -33.56 31.57 22.70
CA GLN A 209 -33.56 32.77 23.58
C GLN A 209 -33.61 34.07 22.76
N GLU A 210 -32.81 34.17 21.70
CA GLU A 210 -32.81 35.32 20.79
C GLU A 210 -34.21 35.49 20.13
N ALA A 211 -34.77 34.39 19.61
CA ALA A 211 -36.12 34.40 19.02
C ALA A 211 -37.19 34.81 20.04
N ALA A 212 -37.09 34.30 21.26
CA ALA A 212 -38.04 34.68 22.34
C ALA A 212 -37.95 36.16 22.69
N LYS A 213 -36.74 36.75 22.71
CA LYS A 213 -36.57 38.19 22.94
C LYS A 213 -37.26 39.02 21.85
N ILE A 214 -37.05 38.68 20.58
CA ILE A 214 -37.67 39.35 19.43
C ILE A 214 -39.21 39.24 19.49
N LEU A 215 -39.73 38.05 19.85
CA LEU A 215 -41.18 37.84 19.97
C LEU A 215 -41.78 38.56 21.18
N ALA A 216 -41.02 38.81 22.25
CA ALA A 216 -41.47 39.52 23.45
C ALA A 216 -41.61 41.04 23.23
N GLU A 217 -40.94 41.61 22.23
CA GLU A 217 -41.03 43.04 21.88
C GLU A 217 -42.43 43.44 21.36
N GLN A 218 -43.21 42.46 20.86
CA GLN A 218 -44.58 42.70 20.36
C GLN A 218 -45.58 41.75 20.99
N PRO A 219 -46.56 42.25 21.78
CA PRO A 219 -47.49 41.40 22.54
C PRO A 219 -48.36 40.43 21.71
N ASN A 220 -48.57 40.73 20.42
CA ASN A 220 -49.37 39.88 19.53
C ASN A 220 -48.58 38.80 18.83
N SER A 221 -47.26 38.89 18.85
CA SER A 221 -46.37 37.92 18.13
C SER A 221 -46.42 36.51 18.73
N MET A 222 -46.53 36.42 20.05
CA MET A 222 -46.66 35.13 20.75
C MET A 222 -47.98 34.42 20.42
N GLN A 223 -49.06 35.14 20.24
CA GLN A 223 -50.37 34.58 19.88
C GLN A 223 -50.34 34.05 18.44
N LEU A 224 -49.71 34.81 17.52
CA LEU A 224 -49.52 34.34 16.13
C LEU A 224 -48.64 33.09 16.06
N ARG A 225 -47.56 33.05 16.83
CA ARG A 225 -46.65 31.87 16.90
C ARG A 225 -47.37 30.64 17.46
N TYR A 226 -48.22 30.85 18.50
CA TYR A 226 -49.02 29.79 19.08
C TYR A 226 -50.03 29.22 18.07
N MET A 227 -50.72 30.09 17.33
CA MET A 227 -51.62 29.66 16.25
C MET A 227 -50.90 28.92 15.13
N GLN A 228 -49.71 29.35 14.77
CA GLN A 228 -48.89 28.68 13.74
C GLN A 228 -48.46 27.27 14.19
N THR A 229 -48.00 27.14 15.45
CA THR A 229 -47.64 25.82 16.00
C THR A 229 -48.83 24.87 16.08
N LEU A 230 -50.04 25.39 16.39
CA LEU A 230 -51.29 24.63 16.37
C LEU A 230 -51.64 24.17 14.94
N MET A 231 -51.42 25.01 13.91
CA MET A 231 -51.65 24.64 12.53
C MET A 231 -50.66 23.56 12.08
N ASP A 232 -49.39 23.66 12.48
CA ASP A 232 -48.34 22.66 12.14
C ASP A 232 -48.66 21.30 12.78
N LEU A 233 -49.12 21.27 14.03
CA LEU A 233 -49.57 20.05 14.72
C LEU A 233 -50.88 19.47 14.15
N ALA A 234 -51.77 20.31 13.62
CA ALA A 234 -53.05 19.86 13.03
C ALA A 234 -52.88 19.33 11.60
N SER A 235 -51.73 19.57 10.94
CA SER A 235 -51.49 19.10 9.56
C SER A 235 -51.12 17.62 9.47
N ASP A 236 -50.60 17.03 10.55
CA ASP A 236 -50.33 15.58 10.61
C ASP A 236 -51.62 14.84 11.03
N LYS A 237 -51.98 13.80 10.30
CA LYS A 237 -53.17 12.96 10.40
C LYS A 237 -53.37 12.25 11.75
N THR A 238 -53.15 12.92 12.86
CA THR A 238 -53.35 12.40 14.21
C THR A 238 -54.67 12.93 14.79
N SER A 239 -55.58 12.02 15.15
CA SER A 239 -56.87 12.30 15.70
C SER A 239 -56.88 12.73 17.17
N THR A 240 -55.69 13.00 17.75
CA THR A 240 -55.58 13.42 19.16
C THR A 240 -54.83 14.73 19.24
N ILE A 241 -55.55 15.83 19.56
CA ILE A 241 -54.97 17.15 19.81
C ILE A 241 -54.70 17.25 21.31
N VAL A 242 -53.43 17.16 21.72
CA VAL A 242 -53.00 17.49 23.07
C VAL A 242 -52.84 19.01 23.16
N PHE A 243 -53.75 19.68 23.88
CA PHE A 243 -53.73 21.13 24.05
C PHE A 243 -52.99 21.48 25.34
N PRO A 244 -51.71 21.89 25.33
CA PRO A 244 -51.03 22.39 26.53
C PRO A 244 -51.58 23.79 26.87
N MET A 245 -52.50 23.87 27.79
CA MET A 245 -53.00 25.14 28.24
C MET A 245 -52.09 25.74 29.33
N PRO A 246 -51.48 26.92 29.09
CA PRO A 246 -50.66 27.59 30.11
C PRO A 246 -51.47 27.89 31.34
N ILE A 247 -51.03 27.51 32.53
CA ILE A 247 -51.68 27.65 33.81
C ILE A 247 -51.96 29.14 34.13
N ASP A 248 -51.19 30.05 33.60
CA ASP A 248 -51.32 31.51 33.80
C ASP A 248 -52.61 32.07 33.27
N ILE A 249 -53.29 31.45 32.30
CA ILE A 249 -54.59 31.86 31.80
C ILE A 249 -55.65 31.68 32.89
N PHE A 250 -55.52 30.65 33.70
CA PHE A 250 -56.44 30.41 34.81
C PHE A 250 -56.23 31.39 35.98
N GLN A 251 -55.01 31.86 36.23
CA GLN A 251 -54.72 32.84 37.25
C GLN A 251 -55.30 34.18 36.88
N SER A 252 -55.21 34.65 35.66
CA SER A 252 -55.81 35.92 35.20
C SER A 252 -57.33 35.90 35.14
N LEU A 253 -57.94 34.72 34.90
CA LEU A 253 -59.41 34.56 35.00
C LEU A 253 -59.90 34.55 36.46
N LYS A 254 -59.16 33.96 37.39
CA LYS A 254 -59.47 33.90 38.80
C LYS A 254 -59.46 35.32 39.46
N GLU A 255 -58.45 36.12 39.07
CA GLU A 255 -58.39 37.51 39.56
C GLU A 255 -59.54 38.40 39.02
N LYS A 256 -60.09 38.16 37.82
CA LYS A 256 -61.21 38.87 37.25
C LYS A 256 -62.58 38.42 37.77
N LEU A 257 -62.68 37.17 38.27
CA LEU A 257 -63.93 36.63 38.84
C LEU A 257 -64.10 36.90 40.37
N LEU A 258 -63.03 37.36 41.03
CA LEU A 258 -62.97 37.67 42.45
C LEU A 258 -63.02 39.18 42.73
N LYS A 259 -63.24 39.99 41.71
CA LYS A 259 -63.57 41.39 41.75
C LYS A 259 -65.01 41.58 41.27
#